data_3b344bd309020d530280a775e7ce08db
#
_entry.id   3b344bd309020d530280a775e7ce08db
#
_cell.length_a   1.000
_cell.length_b   1.000
_cell.length_c   1.000
_cell.angle_alpha   90.00
_cell.angle_beta   90.00
_cell.angle_gamma   90.00
#
_symmetry.space_group_name_H-M   'P 1'
#
loop_
_entity.id
_entity.type
_entity.pdbx_description
1 polymer ?
#
loop_
_entity_poly.entity_id
_entity_poly.type
_entity_poly.pdbx_seq_one_letter_code
_entity_poly.pdbx_strand_id
1 'polypeptide(L)'
;MQIQQFKVTLLEDVVTRKRAANEGGHESLDYLPGITFLGAVAAHLYPQLSDSDAYTLFHSGKVRFGDALPLSKLGGQLSYPMPFCWYRKKRDKWGPQMELRNYQHREYPKRIQEEQIRGNYLSFQYDSKNDDRFTKIVPKLRMKTAINPNTGTAKNEQLFGYTSLPMGQEFVFNLEADFADDDRSQYLFEQVVDTLQHADLKWVQSLYYDKDRNISGKLENLAK
;
A
#
# COMPACT_ATOMS: atom_id res chain seq x y z
N MET A 1 8.33 15.96 -15.21
CA MET A 1 7.75 15.10 -14.15
C MET A 1 8.75 14.01 -13.82
N GLN A 2 9.17 13.90 -12.55
CA GLN A 2 10.06 12.85 -12.03
C GLN A 2 9.23 11.85 -11.23
N ILE A 3 9.54 10.56 -11.35
CA ILE A 3 8.87 9.51 -10.59
C ILE A 3 9.93 8.64 -9.93
N GLN A 4 9.82 8.48 -8.62
CA GLN A 4 10.69 7.63 -7.81
C GLN A 4 9.85 6.52 -7.16
N GLN A 5 10.34 5.30 -7.18
CA GLN A 5 9.63 4.17 -6.61
C GLN A 5 10.36 3.65 -5.38
N PHE A 6 9.61 3.44 -4.30
CA PHE A 6 10.12 2.95 -3.03
C PHE A 6 9.45 1.64 -2.64
N LYS A 7 10.26 0.65 -2.29
CA LYS A 7 9.80 -0.58 -1.65
C LYS A 7 9.77 -0.38 -0.14
N VAL A 8 8.69 -0.80 0.48
CA VAL A 8 8.44 -0.68 1.92
C VAL A 8 8.24 -2.08 2.51
N THR A 9 9.01 -2.43 3.53
CA THR A 9 8.83 -3.67 4.28
C THR A 9 8.42 -3.35 5.72
N LEU A 10 7.31 -3.92 6.20
CA LEU A 10 6.84 -3.69 7.56
C LEU A 10 7.70 -4.45 8.57
N LEU A 11 8.26 -3.73 9.56
CA LEU A 11 9.02 -4.30 10.67
C LEU A 11 8.15 -4.84 11.78
N GLU A 12 6.97 -4.26 11.92
CA GLU A 12 6.01 -4.58 12.95
C GLU A 12 4.61 -4.67 12.35
N ASP A 13 3.66 -5.18 13.12
CA ASP A 13 2.25 -5.17 12.73
C ASP A 13 1.71 -3.73 12.75
N VAL A 14 1.24 -3.23 11.62
CA VAL A 14 0.81 -1.83 11.44
C VAL A 14 -0.71 -1.73 11.33
N VAL A 15 -1.29 -0.77 12.05
CA VAL A 15 -2.72 -0.46 11.98
C VAL A 15 -2.93 0.79 11.12
N THR A 16 -3.52 0.61 9.95
CA THR A 16 -3.97 1.70 9.07
C THR A 16 -5.49 1.78 9.14
N ARG A 17 -6.03 2.85 9.72
CA ARG A 17 -7.47 2.94 9.98
C ARG A 17 -8.26 3.09 8.68
N LYS A 18 -9.20 2.18 8.43
CA LYS A 18 -10.17 2.27 7.34
C LYS A 18 -11.36 3.13 7.73
N ARG A 19 -11.83 3.01 8.99
CA ARG A 19 -12.93 3.78 9.56
C ARG A 19 -12.65 4.08 11.03
N ALA A 20 -13.19 5.21 11.53
CA ALA A 20 -13.30 5.42 12.95
C ALA A 20 -14.32 4.40 13.49
N ALA A 21 -13.93 3.57 14.46
CA ALA A 21 -14.87 2.68 15.09
C ALA A 21 -15.68 3.47 16.10
N ASN A 22 -17.00 3.47 15.92
CA ASN A 22 -17.93 3.97 16.93
C ASN A 22 -18.29 2.87 17.92
N GLU A 23 -18.17 1.59 17.54
CA GLU A 23 -18.47 0.43 18.37
C GLU A 23 -17.56 -0.75 18.01
N GLY A 24 -16.92 -1.33 19.02
CA GLY A 24 -16.43 -2.70 19.09
C GLY A 24 -15.26 -3.14 18.20
N GLY A 25 -14.84 -2.42 17.17
CA GLY A 25 -13.78 -2.91 16.31
C GLY A 25 -13.19 -1.88 15.34
N HIS A 26 -11.89 -1.99 15.08
CA HIS A 26 -11.20 -1.21 14.06
C HIS A 26 -10.79 -2.12 12.90
N GLU A 27 -11.22 -1.79 11.69
CA GLU A 27 -10.77 -2.43 10.46
C GLU A 27 -9.58 -1.67 9.88
N SER A 28 -8.51 -2.40 9.53
CA SER A 28 -7.34 -1.83 8.86
C SER A 28 -7.57 -1.80 7.34
N LEU A 29 -6.96 -0.81 6.70
CA LEU A 29 -6.78 -0.82 5.25
C LEU A 29 -5.86 -2.00 4.88
N ASP A 30 -5.93 -2.42 3.64
CA ASP A 30 -5.07 -3.44 3.05
C ASP A 30 -3.90 -2.84 2.24
N TYR A 31 -3.65 -1.54 2.41
CA TYR A 31 -2.54 -0.77 1.82
C TYR A 31 -2.05 0.29 2.82
N LEU A 32 -0.93 0.96 2.51
CA LEU A 32 -0.45 2.09 3.30
C LEU A 32 -0.77 3.40 2.57
N PRO A 33 -1.57 4.30 3.16
CA PRO A 33 -1.90 5.58 2.54
C PRO A 33 -0.67 6.46 2.32
N GLY A 34 -0.58 7.12 1.18
CA GLY A 34 0.52 8.03 0.84
C GLY A 34 0.71 9.17 1.82
N ILE A 35 -0.37 9.63 2.47
CA ILE A 35 -0.32 10.64 3.52
C ILE A 35 0.54 10.20 4.73
N THR A 36 0.71 8.90 4.95
CA THR A 36 1.59 8.37 6.00
C THR A 36 3.05 8.72 5.73
N PHE A 37 3.49 8.58 4.50
CA PHE A 37 4.84 8.92 4.07
C PHE A 37 5.04 10.43 4.01
N LEU A 38 4.05 11.17 3.50
CA LEU A 38 4.05 12.61 3.53
C LEU A 38 4.21 13.15 4.96
N GLY A 39 3.43 12.62 5.91
CA GLY A 39 3.52 13.03 7.31
C GLY A 39 4.88 12.71 7.94
N ALA A 40 5.47 11.56 7.61
CA ALA A 40 6.79 11.18 8.10
C ALA A 40 7.89 12.12 7.57
N VAL A 41 7.87 12.42 6.27
CA VAL A 41 8.81 13.37 5.66
C VAL A 41 8.61 14.78 6.22
N ALA A 42 7.36 15.22 6.35
CA ALA A 42 7.06 16.54 6.89
C ALA A 42 7.54 16.70 8.34
N ALA A 43 7.42 15.68 9.17
CA ALA A 43 7.90 15.70 10.55
C ALA A 43 9.42 15.99 10.64
N HIS A 44 10.20 15.55 9.66
CA HIS A 44 11.64 15.78 9.59
C HIS A 44 12.01 17.09 8.91
N LEU A 45 11.43 17.36 7.74
CA LEU A 45 11.87 18.48 6.90
C LEU A 45 11.17 19.81 7.24
N TYR A 46 9.89 19.79 7.60
CA TYR A 46 9.09 20.99 7.77
C TYR A 46 9.73 22.02 8.73
N PRO A 47 10.30 21.62 9.89
CA PRO A 47 10.95 22.58 10.80
C PRO A 47 12.23 23.22 10.27
N GLN A 48 12.83 22.67 9.20
CA GLN A 48 14.12 23.09 8.65
C GLN A 48 13.98 23.91 7.36
N LEU A 49 12.77 23.99 6.81
CA LEU A 49 12.49 24.64 5.54
C LEU A 49 12.01 26.08 5.72
N SER A 50 12.25 26.89 4.70
CA SER A 50 11.56 28.19 4.59
C SER A 50 10.08 27.98 4.30
N ASP A 51 9.23 28.96 4.59
CA ASP A 51 7.79 28.90 4.30
C ASP A 51 7.50 28.63 2.82
N SER A 52 8.28 29.20 1.91
CA SER A 52 8.16 28.98 0.47
C SER A 52 8.48 27.54 0.06
N ASP A 53 9.55 26.97 0.62
CA ASP A 53 9.95 25.59 0.31
C ASP A 53 8.98 24.58 0.91
N ALA A 54 8.54 24.82 2.16
CA ALA A 54 7.53 24.00 2.82
C ALA A 54 6.20 24.02 2.03
N TYR A 55 5.77 25.19 1.56
CA TYR A 55 4.62 25.29 0.67
C TYR A 55 4.82 24.47 -0.62
N THR A 56 5.99 24.61 -1.25
CA THR A 56 6.32 23.93 -2.50
C THR A 56 6.27 22.41 -2.34
N LEU A 57 6.83 21.86 -1.26
CA LEU A 57 6.88 20.41 -1.03
C LEU A 57 5.55 19.82 -0.55
N PHE A 58 4.85 20.49 0.37
CA PHE A 58 3.76 19.88 1.10
C PHE A 58 2.37 20.42 0.77
N HIS A 59 2.27 21.59 0.17
CA HIS A 59 0.97 22.26 -0.03
C HIS A 59 0.65 22.58 -1.50
N SER A 60 1.65 22.68 -2.37
CA SER A 60 1.47 23.05 -3.77
C SER A 60 0.87 21.95 -4.65
N GLY A 61 0.90 20.68 -4.18
CA GLY A 61 0.56 19.52 -5.00
C GLY A 61 1.60 19.14 -6.05
N LYS A 62 2.76 19.82 -6.08
CA LYS A 62 3.85 19.48 -7.01
C LYS A 62 4.56 18.19 -6.62
N VAL A 63 4.62 17.87 -5.34
CA VAL A 63 5.13 16.59 -4.84
C VAL A 63 3.95 15.75 -4.36
N ARG A 64 3.84 14.54 -4.89
CA ARG A 64 2.75 13.63 -4.58
C ARG A 64 3.28 12.30 -4.06
N PHE A 65 2.79 11.90 -2.91
CA PHE A 65 3.08 10.62 -2.29
C PHE A 65 1.94 9.66 -2.63
N GLY A 66 2.21 8.68 -3.48
CA GLY A 66 1.24 7.65 -3.83
C GLY A 66 0.97 6.69 -2.69
N ASP A 67 -0.17 6.00 -2.74
CA ASP A 67 -0.45 4.90 -1.81
C ASP A 67 0.52 3.74 -2.06
N ALA A 68 1.00 3.12 -0.98
CA ALA A 68 1.83 1.94 -1.09
C ALA A 68 0.95 0.69 -1.25
N LEU A 69 1.03 0.09 -2.43
CA LEU A 69 0.27 -1.09 -2.82
C LEU A 69 1.08 -2.37 -2.56
N PRO A 70 0.42 -3.50 -2.24
CA PRO A 70 1.10 -4.75 -1.95
C PRO A 70 1.95 -5.25 -3.11
N LEU A 71 3.10 -5.84 -2.78
CA LEU A 71 3.87 -6.64 -3.73
C LEU A 71 3.34 -8.08 -3.79
N SER A 72 3.40 -8.67 -4.98
CA SER A 72 3.17 -10.09 -5.15
C SER A 72 4.19 -10.92 -4.38
N LYS A 73 3.73 -11.98 -3.70
CA LYS A 73 4.61 -12.84 -2.89
C LYS A 73 5.62 -13.64 -3.72
N LEU A 74 5.30 -13.93 -4.98
CA LEU A 74 6.06 -14.87 -5.83
C LEU A 74 6.92 -14.17 -6.89
N GLY A 75 7.07 -12.88 -6.86
CA GLY A 75 7.87 -12.21 -7.89
C GLY A 75 8.27 -10.79 -7.56
N GLY A 76 7.90 -10.29 -6.38
CA GLY A 76 8.18 -8.90 -6.00
C GLY A 76 7.55 -7.87 -6.95
N GLN A 77 6.46 -8.26 -7.63
CA GLN A 77 5.82 -7.44 -8.64
C GLN A 77 4.76 -6.54 -8.02
N LEU A 78 4.64 -5.34 -8.56
CA LEU A 78 3.59 -4.42 -8.19
C LEU A 78 2.22 -5.01 -8.53
N SER A 79 1.31 -4.96 -7.57
CA SER A 79 -0.07 -5.38 -7.75
C SER A 79 -1.02 -4.19 -7.56
N TYR A 80 -2.11 -4.19 -8.31
CA TYR A 80 -3.11 -3.12 -8.32
C TYR A 80 -4.44 -3.61 -7.76
N PRO A 81 -5.23 -2.76 -7.11
CA PRO A 81 -6.56 -3.12 -6.67
C PRO A 81 -7.37 -3.70 -7.82
N MET A 82 -8.05 -4.82 -7.58
CA MET A 82 -8.88 -5.47 -8.60
C MET A 82 -10.02 -4.55 -9.02
N PRO A 83 -10.13 -4.20 -10.31
CA PRO A 83 -11.24 -3.39 -10.80
C PRO A 83 -12.59 -4.11 -10.64
N PHE A 84 -13.65 -3.36 -10.35
CA PHE A 84 -14.99 -3.90 -10.10
C PHE A 84 -15.66 -4.53 -11.33
N CYS A 85 -15.12 -4.34 -12.52
CA CYS A 85 -15.61 -4.95 -13.75
C CYS A 85 -15.16 -6.42 -13.93
N TRP A 86 -14.33 -6.94 -13.04
CA TRP A 86 -13.83 -8.31 -13.10
C TRP A 86 -14.65 -9.28 -12.26
N TYR A 87 -15.02 -10.39 -12.90
CA TYR A 87 -15.82 -11.46 -12.34
C TYR A 87 -15.17 -12.81 -12.60
N ARG A 88 -15.54 -13.78 -11.79
CA ARG A 88 -15.22 -15.20 -11.99
C ARG A 88 -16.47 -16.06 -11.87
N LYS A 89 -16.47 -17.26 -12.41
CA LYS A 89 -17.52 -18.23 -12.15
C LYS A 89 -17.46 -18.68 -10.68
N LYS A 90 -18.59 -18.71 -9.98
CA LYS A 90 -18.63 -19.10 -8.54
C LYS A 90 -18.05 -20.48 -8.26
N ARG A 91 -18.15 -21.40 -9.24
CA ARG A 91 -17.68 -22.79 -9.10
C ARG A 91 -16.21 -22.98 -9.44
N ASP A 92 -15.56 -22.00 -10.05
CA ASP A 92 -14.15 -22.10 -10.39
C ASP A 92 -13.31 -22.02 -9.10
N LYS A 93 -12.38 -22.95 -8.95
CA LYS A 93 -11.36 -22.87 -7.90
C LYS A 93 -10.38 -21.73 -8.22
N TRP A 94 -9.88 -21.08 -7.19
CA TRP A 94 -8.77 -20.16 -7.34
C TRP A 94 -7.56 -20.92 -7.88
N GLY A 95 -6.98 -20.42 -8.97
CA GLY A 95 -5.83 -21.06 -9.61
C GLY A 95 -5.65 -20.66 -11.07
N PRO A 96 -4.62 -21.19 -11.75
CA PRO A 96 -4.27 -20.85 -13.14
C PRO A 96 -5.40 -21.11 -14.14
N GLN A 97 -6.27 -22.06 -13.84
CA GLN A 97 -7.41 -22.49 -14.67
C GLN A 97 -8.64 -21.57 -14.51
N MET A 98 -8.62 -20.63 -13.57
CA MET A 98 -9.76 -19.77 -13.31
C MET A 98 -9.99 -18.80 -14.48
N GLU A 99 -11.19 -18.82 -15.05
CA GLU A 99 -11.60 -17.90 -16.10
C GLU A 99 -11.98 -16.53 -15.52
N LEU A 100 -11.21 -15.51 -15.90
CA LEU A 100 -11.52 -14.12 -15.58
C LEU A 100 -12.39 -13.51 -16.66
N ARG A 101 -13.43 -12.80 -16.26
CA ARG A 101 -14.36 -12.11 -17.15
C ARG A 101 -14.36 -10.62 -16.87
N ASN A 102 -14.08 -9.82 -17.90
CA ASN A 102 -14.10 -8.37 -17.84
C ASN A 102 -15.33 -7.82 -18.55
N TYR A 103 -16.30 -7.35 -17.78
CA TYR A 103 -17.56 -6.80 -18.31
C TYR A 103 -17.43 -5.39 -18.93
N GLN A 104 -16.28 -4.77 -18.84
CA GLN A 104 -16.04 -3.48 -19.48
C GLN A 104 -15.88 -3.61 -21.01
N HIS A 105 -15.34 -4.74 -21.47
CA HIS A 105 -14.95 -4.90 -22.86
C HIS A 105 -15.74 -5.98 -23.62
N ARG A 106 -16.52 -6.79 -22.92
CA ARG A 106 -17.22 -7.93 -23.53
C ARG A 106 -18.50 -8.26 -22.80
N GLU A 107 -19.56 -8.55 -23.54
CA GLU A 107 -20.76 -9.17 -23.01
C GLU A 107 -20.58 -10.69 -22.88
N TYR A 108 -21.09 -11.25 -21.80
CA TYR A 108 -21.05 -12.70 -21.52
C TYR A 108 -22.47 -13.22 -21.38
N PRO A 109 -22.73 -14.51 -21.76
CA PRO A 109 -24.04 -15.10 -21.58
C PRO A 109 -24.49 -15.11 -20.11
N LYS A 110 -25.69 -14.61 -19.82
CA LYS A 110 -26.23 -14.42 -18.47
C LYS A 110 -26.56 -15.73 -17.69
N ARG A 111 -26.31 -16.90 -18.26
CA ARG A 111 -26.70 -18.20 -17.66
C ARG A 111 -25.73 -18.78 -16.64
N ILE A 112 -24.62 -18.15 -16.36
CA ILE A 112 -23.58 -18.67 -15.47
C ILE A 112 -23.60 -17.88 -14.17
N GLN A 113 -23.61 -18.58 -13.03
CA GLN A 113 -23.47 -17.93 -11.73
C GLN A 113 -22.04 -17.38 -11.58
N GLU A 114 -21.95 -16.09 -11.40
CA GLU A 114 -20.69 -15.36 -11.30
C GLU A 114 -20.63 -14.59 -9.98
N GLU A 115 -19.43 -14.31 -9.55
CA GLU A 115 -19.18 -13.43 -8.43
C GLU A 115 -18.11 -12.37 -8.79
N GLN A 116 -18.31 -11.19 -8.30
CA GLN A 116 -17.34 -10.11 -8.43
C GLN A 116 -16.12 -10.41 -7.56
N ILE A 117 -14.92 -10.20 -8.12
CA ILE A 117 -13.68 -10.36 -7.37
C ILE A 117 -13.46 -9.10 -6.55
N ARG A 118 -13.41 -9.24 -5.22
CA ARG A 118 -13.23 -8.12 -4.29
C ARG A 118 -12.10 -8.40 -3.31
N GLY A 119 -11.45 -7.32 -2.83
CA GLY A 119 -10.44 -7.39 -1.78
C GLY A 119 -9.17 -8.14 -2.17
N ASN A 120 -8.86 -8.18 -3.48
CA ASN A 120 -7.63 -8.74 -4.01
C ASN A 120 -6.91 -7.68 -4.84
N TYR A 121 -5.62 -7.88 -5.00
CA TYR A 121 -4.76 -7.11 -5.89
C TYR A 121 -4.35 -8.01 -7.05
N LEU A 122 -4.31 -7.44 -8.25
CA LEU A 122 -3.94 -8.13 -9.48
C LEU A 122 -2.54 -7.70 -9.90
N SER A 123 -1.65 -8.68 -10.09
CA SER A 123 -0.39 -8.47 -10.80
C SER A 123 -0.58 -8.76 -12.28
N PHE A 124 -0.10 -7.86 -13.15
CA PHE A 124 -0.17 -8.03 -14.61
C PHE A 124 0.92 -8.95 -15.13
N GLN A 125 1.99 -9.14 -14.37
CA GLN A 125 3.03 -10.10 -14.68
C GLN A 125 2.88 -11.27 -13.71
N TYR A 126 2.65 -12.47 -14.24
CA TYR A 126 2.47 -13.66 -13.45
C TYR A 126 3.05 -14.87 -14.16
N ASP A 127 3.53 -15.84 -13.39
CA ASP A 127 3.87 -17.15 -13.92
C ASP A 127 2.61 -18.00 -14.06
N SER A 128 2.29 -18.38 -15.29
CA SER A 128 1.12 -19.22 -15.58
C SER A 128 1.15 -20.58 -14.87
N LYS A 129 2.30 -21.03 -14.40
CA LYS A 129 2.45 -22.30 -13.67
C LYS A 129 2.05 -22.19 -12.20
N ASN A 130 2.25 -21.02 -11.57
CA ASN A 130 2.08 -20.86 -10.13
C ASN A 130 0.85 -20.04 -9.72
N ASP A 131 0.12 -19.43 -10.67
CA ASP A 131 -1.05 -18.56 -10.44
C ASP A 131 -0.87 -17.52 -9.33
N ASP A 132 0.19 -16.75 -9.44
CA ASP A 132 0.52 -15.63 -8.55
C ASP A 132 -0.11 -14.29 -8.98
N ARG A 133 -1.10 -14.34 -9.88
CA ARG A 133 -1.83 -13.15 -10.37
C ARG A 133 -2.48 -12.34 -9.26
N PHE A 134 -2.87 -13.02 -8.18
CA PHE A 134 -3.63 -12.40 -7.13
C PHE A 134 -2.84 -12.33 -5.82
N THR A 135 -2.74 -11.12 -5.32
CA THR A 135 -2.23 -10.87 -3.97
C THR A 135 -3.38 -10.48 -3.08
N LYS A 136 -3.50 -11.15 -1.94
CA LYS A 136 -4.46 -10.81 -0.90
C LYS A 136 -3.73 -10.54 0.39
N ILE A 137 -3.97 -9.38 0.96
CA ILE A 137 -3.51 -9.08 2.32
C ILE A 137 -4.46 -9.74 3.30
N VAL A 138 -3.90 -10.58 4.14
CA VAL A 138 -4.65 -11.22 5.24
C VAL A 138 -4.31 -10.49 6.53
N PRO A 139 -5.19 -9.58 7.01
CA PRO A 139 -4.93 -8.84 8.22
C PRO A 139 -4.94 -9.77 9.44
N LYS A 140 -4.12 -9.45 10.44
CA LYS A 140 -4.16 -10.11 11.74
C LYS A 140 -5.24 -9.48 12.61
N LEU A 141 -6.11 -10.31 13.18
CA LEU A 141 -7.07 -9.86 14.19
C LEU A 141 -6.42 -9.93 15.58
N ARG A 142 -6.49 -8.84 16.31
CA ARG A 142 -6.10 -8.77 17.71
C ARG A 142 -7.28 -8.35 18.58
N MET A 143 -7.49 -9.09 19.66
CA MET A 143 -8.52 -8.79 20.64
C MET A 143 -7.86 -8.23 21.91
N LYS A 144 -8.45 -7.18 22.46
CA LYS A 144 -8.07 -6.57 23.74
C LYS A 144 -9.30 -6.44 24.63
N THR A 145 -9.12 -6.55 25.91
CA THR A 145 -10.16 -6.29 26.91
C THR A 145 -9.71 -5.17 27.84
N ALA A 146 -10.64 -4.35 28.28
CA ALA A 146 -10.35 -3.40 29.33
C ALA A 146 -10.22 -4.13 30.68
N ILE A 147 -9.25 -3.74 31.48
CA ILE A 147 -9.02 -4.28 32.80
C ILE A 147 -9.64 -3.33 33.82
N ASN A 148 -10.36 -3.87 34.78
CA ASN A 148 -10.83 -3.12 35.92
C ASN A 148 -9.63 -2.87 36.87
N PRO A 149 -9.23 -1.62 37.14
CA PRO A 149 -8.05 -1.31 37.94
C PRO A 149 -8.19 -1.74 39.39
N ASN A 150 -9.42 -1.87 39.91
CA ASN A 150 -9.67 -2.23 41.29
C ASN A 150 -9.63 -3.75 41.56
N THR A 151 -10.01 -4.55 40.55
CA THR A 151 -10.11 -6.01 40.72
C THR A 151 -9.06 -6.77 39.90
N GLY A 152 -8.36 -6.11 38.98
CA GLY A 152 -7.41 -6.74 38.07
C GLY A 152 -8.05 -7.69 37.05
N THR A 153 -9.39 -7.76 36.97
CA THR A 153 -10.13 -8.64 36.06
C THR A 153 -10.61 -7.91 34.83
N ALA A 154 -10.95 -8.65 33.77
CA ALA A 154 -11.55 -8.10 32.60
C ALA A 154 -12.89 -7.41 32.93
N LYS A 155 -13.13 -6.23 32.40
CA LYS A 155 -14.42 -5.57 32.49
C LYS A 155 -15.42 -6.28 31.58
N ASN A 156 -16.63 -6.49 32.10
CA ASN A 156 -17.73 -7.05 31.30
C ASN A 156 -18.05 -6.16 30.11
N GLU A 157 -18.33 -6.77 28.96
CA GLU A 157 -18.78 -6.11 27.72
C GLU A 157 -17.77 -5.12 27.08
N GLN A 158 -16.50 -5.14 27.53
CA GLN A 158 -15.44 -4.27 26.99
C GLN A 158 -14.36 -5.07 26.26
N LEU A 159 -14.79 -5.78 25.23
CA LEU A 159 -13.91 -6.48 24.31
C LEU A 159 -13.74 -5.66 23.02
N PHE A 160 -12.51 -5.35 22.67
CA PHE A 160 -12.17 -4.55 21.49
C PHE A 160 -11.37 -5.38 20.49
N GLY A 161 -11.86 -5.46 19.27
CA GLY A 161 -11.12 -6.09 18.17
C GLY A 161 -10.48 -5.02 17.26
N TYR A 162 -9.27 -5.27 16.80
CA TYR A 162 -8.69 -4.50 15.70
C TYR A 162 -7.89 -5.39 14.77
N THR A 163 -7.87 -5.03 13.50
CA THR A 163 -7.03 -5.70 12.52
C THR A 163 -5.78 -4.87 12.25
N SER A 164 -4.69 -5.55 11.87
CA SER A 164 -3.41 -4.94 11.52
C SER A 164 -2.83 -5.60 10.28
N LEU A 165 -2.06 -4.85 9.51
CA LEU A 165 -1.20 -5.39 8.46
C LEU A 165 -0.07 -6.17 9.14
N PRO A 166 0.24 -7.40 8.69
CA PRO A 166 1.23 -8.24 9.35
C PRO A 166 2.65 -7.75 9.08
N MET A 167 3.53 -7.91 10.06
CA MET A 167 4.98 -7.75 9.92
C MET A 167 5.50 -8.58 8.73
N GLY A 168 6.51 -8.07 8.03
CA GLY A 168 7.13 -8.71 6.88
C GLY A 168 6.35 -8.55 5.57
N GLN A 169 5.18 -7.88 5.60
CA GLN A 169 4.47 -7.56 4.38
C GLN A 169 5.20 -6.47 3.60
N GLU A 170 5.30 -6.65 2.28
CA GLU A 170 5.98 -5.74 1.38
C GLU A 170 4.99 -4.95 0.52
N PHE A 171 5.30 -3.67 0.33
CA PHE A 171 4.52 -2.71 -0.46
C PHE A 171 5.45 -1.90 -1.35
N VAL A 172 4.86 -1.25 -2.35
CA VAL A 172 5.56 -0.27 -3.19
C VAL A 172 4.71 0.97 -3.36
N PHE A 173 5.31 2.16 -3.24
CA PHE A 173 4.68 3.42 -3.59
C PHE A 173 5.55 4.25 -4.53
N ASN A 174 4.91 5.17 -5.23
CA ASN A 174 5.56 6.14 -6.09
C ASN A 174 5.59 7.51 -5.40
N LEU A 175 6.74 8.14 -5.44
CA LEU A 175 6.91 9.56 -5.18
C LEU A 175 6.99 10.26 -6.53
N GLU A 176 6.07 11.19 -6.78
CA GLU A 176 6.01 11.94 -8.04
C GLU A 176 6.32 13.40 -7.78
N ALA A 177 7.12 14.02 -8.63
CA ALA A 177 7.40 15.44 -8.59
C ALA A 177 7.18 16.08 -9.96
N ASP A 178 6.44 17.18 -9.96
CA ASP A 178 6.18 18.01 -11.12
C ASP A 178 6.76 19.41 -10.89
N PHE A 179 8.07 19.48 -10.95
CA PHE A 179 8.81 20.71 -10.80
C PHE A 179 9.18 21.33 -12.14
N ALA A 180 9.35 22.63 -12.15
CA ALA A 180 10.14 23.30 -13.18
C ALA A 180 11.58 22.77 -13.13
N ASP A 181 12.28 22.84 -14.24
CA ASP A 181 13.67 22.39 -14.36
C ASP A 181 14.60 23.47 -13.76
N ASP A 182 14.54 23.60 -12.42
CA ASP A 182 15.35 24.54 -11.66
C ASP A 182 16.09 23.83 -10.52
N ASP A 183 17.30 24.31 -10.22
CA ASP A 183 18.20 23.73 -9.23
C ASP A 183 17.58 23.64 -7.82
N ARG A 184 16.72 24.62 -7.46
CA ARG A 184 16.10 24.64 -6.13
C ARG A 184 15.07 23.53 -5.98
N SER A 185 14.22 23.34 -6.96
CA SER A 185 13.21 22.28 -6.97
C SER A 185 13.87 20.91 -6.98
N GLN A 186 14.94 20.74 -7.74
CA GLN A 186 15.73 19.50 -7.76
C GLN A 186 16.31 19.22 -6.37
N TYR A 187 16.95 20.19 -5.73
CA TYR A 187 17.48 20.06 -4.39
C TYR A 187 16.42 19.67 -3.36
N LEU A 188 15.25 20.31 -3.40
CA LEU A 188 14.14 19.97 -2.50
C LEU A 188 13.64 18.55 -2.68
N PHE A 189 13.58 18.07 -3.92
CA PHE A 189 13.18 16.69 -4.20
C PHE A 189 14.21 15.69 -3.65
N GLU A 190 15.49 15.98 -3.82
CA GLU A 190 16.57 15.14 -3.27
C GLU A 190 16.52 15.07 -1.73
N GLN A 191 16.16 16.16 -1.05
CA GLN A 191 15.93 16.15 0.40
C GLN A 191 14.79 15.24 0.82
N VAL A 192 13.68 15.20 0.06
CA VAL A 192 12.57 14.27 0.32
C VAL A 192 13.02 12.82 0.12
N VAL A 193 13.74 12.55 -0.97
CA VAL A 193 14.27 11.21 -1.28
C VAL A 193 15.22 10.74 -0.17
N ASP A 194 16.17 11.58 0.23
CA ASP A 194 17.15 11.28 1.29
C ASP A 194 16.45 11.02 2.63
N THR A 195 15.48 11.86 2.97
CA THR A 195 14.67 11.67 4.20
C THR A 195 13.93 10.34 4.19
N LEU A 196 13.34 9.95 3.07
CA LEU A 196 12.65 8.66 2.93
C LEU A 196 13.61 7.47 3.07
N GLN A 197 14.85 7.60 2.58
CA GLN A 197 15.87 6.55 2.65
C GLN A 197 16.45 6.36 4.05
N HIS A 198 16.65 7.46 4.78
CA HIS A 198 17.38 7.49 6.04
C HIS A 198 16.52 7.77 7.27
N ALA A 199 15.25 8.20 7.08
CA ALA A 199 14.35 8.40 8.20
C ALA A 199 14.13 7.09 8.95
N ASP A 200 14.41 7.12 10.25
CA ASP A 200 14.09 6.04 11.17
C ASP A 200 12.56 5.97 11.37
N LEU A 201 11.90 5.46 10.35
CA LEU A 201 10.49 5.11 10.44
C LEU A 201 10.41 3.80 11.21
N LYS A 202 10.25 3.85 12.53
CA LYS A 202 10.29 2.72 13.48
C LYS A 202 9.47 1.48 13.08
N TRP A 203 8.56 1.62 12.14
CA TRP A 203 7.69 0.57 11.64
C TRP A 203 8.04 0.08 10.22
N VAL A 204 9.09 0.66 9.57
CA VAL A 204 9.54 0.35 8.20
C VAL A 204 11.04 0.13 8.16
N GLN A 205 11.51 -0.99 7.64
CA GLN A 205 12.94 -1.33 7.64
C GLN A 205 13.71 -0.85 6.41
N SER A 206 13.11 -0.74 5.26
CA SER A 206 13.85 -0.32 4.09
C SER A 206 12.95 0.36 3.08
N LEU A 207 13.29 1.60 2.81
CA LEU A 207 12.89 2.27 1.61
C LEU A 207 14.03 2.06 0.61
N TYR A 208 13.84 1.17 -0.36
CA TYR A 208 14.83 0.96 -1.42
C TYR A 208 14.54 1.93 -2.57
N TYR A 209 15.56 2.69 -2.92
CA TYR A 209 15.55 3.59 -4.06
C TYR A 209 16.58 3.11 -5.10
N ASP A 210 16.16 3.00 -6.34
CA ASP A 210 17.04 2.70 -7.46
C ASP A 210 17.12 3.91 -8.41
N LYS A 211 18.27 4.57 -8.39
CA LYS A 211 18.50 5.83 -9.12
C LYS A 211 18.58 5.66 -10.65
N ASP A 212 18.86 4.44 -11.12
CA ASP A 212 19.26 4.23 -12.53
C ASP A 212 18.16 3.62 -13.41
N ARG A 213 16.93 3.46 -12.90
CA ARG A 213 15.91 2.73 -13.65
C ARG A 213 14.66 3.52 -13.97
N ASN A 214 14.44 3.70 -15.25
CA ASN A 214 13.14 4.07 -15.81
C ASN A 214 12.09 2.98 -15.51
N ILE A 215 10.86 3.36 -15.21
CA ILE A 215 9.77 2.47 -14.75
C ILE A 215 9.56 1.26 -15.66
N SER A 216 9.78 1.39 -16.98
CA SER A 216 9.66 0.30 -17.95
C SER A 216 10.72 -0.80 -17.83
N GLY A 217 11.94 -0.48 -17.32
CA GLY A 217 13.01 -1.46 -17.15
C GLY A 217 13.01 -2.18 -15.80
N LYS A 218 12.27 -1.69 -14.81
CA LYS A 218 12.23 -2.24 -13.44
C LYS A 218 11.35 -3.44 -13.23
N LEU A 219 10.30 -3.56 -14.02
CA LEU A 219 9.44 -4.73 -13.98
C LEU A 219 10.20 -6.00 -14.37
N GLU A 220 11.21 -5.91 -15.23
CA GLU A 220 12.04 -7.06 -15.62
C GLU A 220 13.08 -7.47 -14.57
N ASN A 221 13.48 -6.59 -13.67
CA ASN A 221 14.53 -6.86 -12.68
C ASN A 221 14.02 -7.15 -11.26
N LEU A 222 12.76 -6.89 -10.97
CA LEU A 222 12.08 -7.45 -9.80
C LEU A 222 11.71 -8.93 -10.03
N ALA A 223 11.84 -9.41 -11.27
CA ALA A 223 11.62 -10.81 -11.67
C ALA A 223 12.91 -11.68 -11.68
N LYS A 224 14.05 -11.14 -11.26
CA LYS A 224 15.31 -11.87 -11.01
C LYS A 224 15.58 -11.93 -9.53
#